data_8da4bf535de51c8631e56f5dfa0e73cc
#
_entry.id   8da4bf535de51c8631e56f5dfa0e73cc
#
_cell.length_a   1.000
_cell.length_b   1.000
_cell.length_c   1.000
_cell.angle_alpha   90.00
_cell.angle_beta   90.00
_cell.angle_gamma   90.00
#
_symmetry.space_group_name_H-M   'P 1'
#
loop_
_entity.id
_entity.type
_entity.pdbx_description
1 polymer ?
#
loop_
_entity_poly.entity_id
_entity_poly.type
_entity_poly.pdbx_seq_one_letter_code
_entity_poly.pdbx_strand_id
1 'polypeptide(L)'
;MSDIIAAVATGWQASAIGIIRMSGDGAIAVAEKVFTPRFEKKDRISDRKLVIGHLHDRFGRVIDEVLLTVSHGPNSYTGEDTAEFQCHGSPAVLTAGLEALFANGARQAGPGEFTKRAFLNGRMDLTQAEAVIDLIDAETTEAAANAVGQLGGAMLRKIAPIYDFLTDLMAHFHAVLDYPDEDIDPFELQNFRQQLEQASDSLFRLLSTYGRGKVLKKGIRAVILGKPNAGKSSFLDRKSVV
;
A
#
# COMPACT_ATOMS: atom_id res chain seq x y z
N MET A 1 22.00 1.42 2.34
CA MET A 1 21.39 0.33 3.14
C MET A 1 20.20 0.93 3.85
N SER A 2 19.01 0.37 3.64
CA SER A 2 17.82 0.79 4.36
C SER A 2 17.85 0.18 5.76
N ASP A 3 17.39 0.96 6.76
CA ASP A 3 17.23 0.46 8.12
C ASP A 3 16.10 -0.56 8.22
N ILE A 4 16.16 -1.45 9.20
CA ILE A 4 15.16 -2.50 9.39
C ILE A 4 13.99 -1.95 10.21
N ILE A 5 12.79 -2.04 9.66
CA ILE A 5 11.56 -1.66 10.34
C ILE A 5 10.72 -2.88 10.69
N ALA A 6 9.98 -2.80 11.80
CA ALA A 6 9.02 -3.81 12.20
C ALA A 6 7.76 -3.16 12.78
N ALA A 7 6.60 -3.77 12.54
CA ALA A 7 5.33 -3.37 13.13
C ALA A 7 4.34 -4.54 13.16
N VAL A 8 3.32 -4.43 14.01
CA VAL A 8 2.13 -5.27 13.91
C VAL A 8 1.33 -4.83 12.69
N ALA A 9 1.07 -5.76 11.78
CA ALA A 9 0.36 -5.53 10.52
C ALA A 9 -1.16 -5.81 10.63
N THR A 10 -1.61 -6.39 11.72
CA THR A 10 -3.02 -6.65 12.06
C THR A 10 -3.51 -5.67 13.11
N GLY A 11 -4.83 -5.70 13.41
CA GLY A 11 -5.37 -4.91 14.53
C GLY A 11 -4.77 -5.30 15.89
N TRP A 12 -4.72 -4.34 16.82
CA TRP A 12 -4.21 -4.57 18.18
C TRP A 12 -5.19 -5.28 19.13
N GLN A 13 -6.44 -5.48 18.70
CA GLN A 13 -7.41 -6.22 19.52
C GLN A 13 -7.07 -7.71 19.52
N ALA A 14 -7.35 -8.38 20.64
CA ALA A 14 -7.18 -9.83 20.75
C ALA A 14 -7.91 -10.55 19.61
N SER A 15 -7.19 -11.40 18.89
CA SER A 15 -7.66 -12.13 17.72
C SER A 15 -7.02 -13.51 17.65
N ALA A 16 -7.50 -14.39 16.79
CA ALA A 16 -6.90 -15.71 16.63
C ALA A 16 -5.48 -15.62 16.04
N ILE A 17 -5.24 -14.67 15.13
CA ILE A 17 -3.95 -14.47 14.44
C ILE A 17 -3.55 -13.01 14.52
N GLY A 18 -2.29 -12.77 14.87
CA GLY A 18 -1.62 -11.48 14.77
C GLY A 18 -0.37 -11.59 13.90
N ILE A 19 -0.09 -10.61 13.07
CA ILE A 19 1.05 -10.62 12.18
C ILE A 19 2.00 -9.50 12.56
N ILE A 20 3.29 -9.87 12.77
CA ILE A 20 4.40 -8.92 12.88
C ILE A 20 5.13 -8.94 11.54
N ARG A 21 5.24 -7.78 10.91
CA ARG A 21 5.92 -7.60 9.62
C ARG A 21 7.20 -6.82 9.80
N MET A 22 8.23 -7.22 9.03
CA MET A 22 9.52 -6.55 8.95
C MET A 22 9.87 -6.23 7.50
N SER A 23 10.67 -5.17 7.29
CA SER A 23 11.27 -4.83 5.99
C SER A 23 12.59 -4.09 6.18
N GLY A 24 13.51 -4.29 5.26
CA GLY A 24 14.81 -3.60 5.21
C GLY A 24 15.98 -4.52 4.95
N ASP A 25 17.16 -3.94 4.71
CA ASP A 25 18.37 -4.69 4.47
C ASP A 25 18.76 -5.50 5.72
N GLY A 26 18.77 -6.83 5.58
CA GLY A 26 19.06 -7.75 6.69
C GLY A 26 17.85 -8.10 7.56
N ALA A 27 16.60 -7.73 7.18
CA ALA A 27 15.40 -8.10 7.92
C ALA A 27 15.28 -9.61 8.14
N ILE A 28 15.63 -10.43 7.14
CA ILE A 28 15.62 -11.89 7.22
C ILE A 28 16.64 -12.38 8.27
N ALA A 29 17.86 -11.83 8.26
CA ALA A 29 18.88 -12.22 9.23
C ALA A 29 18.49 -11.86 10.68
N VAL A 30 17.76 -10.76 10.89
CA VAL A 30 17.20 -10.41 12.20
C VAL A 30 16.07 -11.36 12.59
N ALA A 31 15.17 -11.70 11.65
CA ALA A 31 14.12 -12.68 11.89
C ALA A 31 14.67 -14.06 12.30
N GLU A 32 15.73 -14.53 11.64
CA GLU A 32 16.39 -15.81 11.95
C GLU A 32 17.03 -15.83 13.35
N LYS A 33 17.45 -14.69 13.92
CA LYS A 33 18.01 -14.62 15.28
C LYS A 33 16.98 -14.89 16.38
N VAL A 34 15.71 -14.55 16.13
CA VAL A 34 14.62 -14.68 17.10
C VAL A 34 13.73 -15.89 16.83
N PHE A 35 14.05 -16.69 15.80
CA PHE A 35 13.21 -17.81 15.36
C PHE A 35 13.99 -19.12 15.32
N THR A 36 13.36 -20.20 15.79
CA THR A 36 13.90 -21.56 15.67
C THR A 36 12.88 -22.47 15.00
N PRO A 37 13.18 -23.00 13.80
CA PRO A 37 12.30 -23.94 13.11
C PRO A 37 12.07 -25.21 13.95
N ARG A 38 10.83 -25.74 13.93
CA ARG A 38 10.46 -26.93 14.68
C ARG A 38 10.95 -28.23 14.05
N PHE A 39 10.95 -28.33 12.72
CA PHE A 39 11.19 -29.58 11.99
C PHE A 39 12.33 -29.51 10.97
N GLU A 40 12.83 -28.35 10.64
CA GLU A 40 13.88 -28.19 9.63
C GLU A 40 15.28 -28.11 10.29
N LYS A 41 16.27 -28.77 9.65
CA LYS A 41 17.65 -28.46 9.93
C LYS A 41 17.93 -27.02 9.53
N LYS A 42 18.74 -26.32 10.31
CA LYS A 42 19.09 -24.89 10.29
C LYS A 42 19.59 -24.30 8.93
N ASP A 43 19.30 -24.93 7.81
CA ASP A 43 19.66 -24.42 6.50
C ASP A 43 18.55 -23.46 6.04
N ARG A 44 18.87 -22.18 6.01
CA ARG A 44 18.13 -21.01 5.51
C ARG A 44 16.63 -21.24 5.26
N ILE A 45 15.81 -20.40 5.88
CA ILE A 45 14.37 -20.35 5.61
C ILE A 45 14.16 -20.08 4.11
N SER A 46 13.47 -21.00 3.43
CA SER A 46 13.26 -20.91 1.98
C SER A 46 12.34 -19.72 1.65
N ASP A 47 12.69 -18.98 0.58
CA ASP A 47 11.90 -17.84 0.08
C ASP A 47 10.43 -18.23 -0.14
N ARG A 48 9.52 -17.43 0.40
CA ARG A 48 8.05 -17.55 0.27
C ARG A 48 7.46 -18.89 0.73
N LYS A 49 8.13 -19.58 1.64
CA LYS A 49 7.57 -20.74 2.32
C LYS A 49 7.20 -20.40 3.76
N LEU A 50 6.12 -20.98 4.23
CA LEU A 50 5.73 -20.92 5.64
C LEU A 50 6.47 -22.01 6.41
N VAL A 51 7.19 -21.60 7.43
CA VAL A 51 7.96 -22.48 8.32
C VAL A 51 7.40 -22.36 9.74
N ILE A 52 6.97 -23.49 10.31
CA ILE A 52 6.53 -23.55 11.71
C ILE A 52 7.74 -23.58 12.65
N GLY A 53 7.69 -22.81 13.73
CA GLY A 53 8.76 -22.74 14.71
C GLY A 53 8.41 -21.90 15.92
N HIS A 54 9.41 -21.64 16.75
CA HIS A 54 9.28 -20.89 17.97
C HIS A 54 9.88 -19.49 17.81
N LEU A 55 9.11 -18.48 18.22
CA LEU A 55 9.56 -17.11 18.39
C LEU A 55 10.13 -16.96 19.79
N HIS A 56 11.32 -16.34 19.91
CA HIS A 56 12.04 -16.18 21.17
C HIS A 56 12.19 -14.73 21.56
N ASP A 57 12.18 -14.47 22.87
CA ASP A 57 12.55 -13.17 23.43
C ASP A 57 14.06 -12.96 23.42
N ARG A 58 14.52 -11.77 23.82
CA ARG A 58 15.95 -11.41 23.92
C ARG A 58 16.76 -12.29 24.88
N PHE A 59 16.09 -13.08 25.72
CA PHE A 59 16.72 -14.00 26.68
C PHE A 59 16.66 -15.47 26.21
N GLY A 60 16.14 -15.72 25.01
CA GLY A 60 16.00 -17.05 24.44
C GLY A 60 14.79 -17.86 24.94
N ARG A 61 13.86 -17.23 25.69
CA ARG A 61 12.62 -17.88 26.15
C ARG A 61 11.61 -17.87 25.02
N VAL A 62 10.88 -18.97 24.85
CA VAL A 62 9.81 -19.08 23.87
C VAL A 62 8.69 -18.10 24.21
N ILE A 63 8.33 -17.23 23.26
CA ILE A 63 7.18 -16.32 23.34
C ILE A 63 5.93 -17.02 22.81
N ASP A 64 6.07 -17.68 21.62
CA ASP A 64 4.95 -18.27 20.90
C ASP A 64 5.43 -19.33 19.91
N GLU A 65 4.55 -20.25 19.51
CA GLU A 65 4.74 -21.10 18.32
C GLU A 65 4.09 -20.41 17.12
N VAL A 66 4.89 -20.06 16.12
CA VAL A 66 4.51 -19.16 15.01
C VAL A 66 4.82 -19.78 13.65
N LEU A 67 4.21 -19.21 12.61
CA LEU A 67 4.63 -19.44 11.24
C LEU A 67 5.46 -18.25 10.76
N LEU A 68 6.65 -18.49 10.26
CA LEU A 68 7.51 -17.49 9.64
C LEU A 68 7.51 -17.66 8.13
N THR A 69 7.36 -16.56 7.40
CA THR A 69 7.65 -16.48 5.97
C THR A 69 8.62 -15.34 5.71
N VAL A 70 9.50 -15.53 4.72
CA VAL A 70 10.44 -14.50 4.28
C VAL A 70 10.31 -14.29 2.77
N SER A 71 10.63 -13.08 2.30
CA SER A 71 10.70 -12.79 0.87
C SER A 71 11.91 -11.91 0.60
N HIS A 72 12.73 -12.34 -0.36
CA HIS A 72 13.90 -11.56 -0.79
C HIS A 72 13.50 -10.45 -1.77
N GLY A 73 14.11 -9.28 -1.59
CA GLY A 73 14.04 -8.20 -2.57
C GLY A 73 14.64 -8.62 -3.94
N PRO A 74 14.21 -8.02 -5.05
CA PRO A 74 13.16 -6.99 -5.18
C PRO A 74 11.72 -7.56 -5.20
N ASN A 75 11.53 -8.88 -5.13
CA ASN A 75 10.24 -9.54 -5.31
C ASN A 75 9.42 -9.64 -4.00
N SER A 76 9.38 -8.58 -3.23
CA SER A 76 8.59 -8.43 -1.99
C SER A 76 7.59 -7.26 -2.11
N TYR A 77 6.78 -7.04 -1.08
CA TYR A 77 5.85 -5.90 -1.05
C TYR A 77 6.58 -4.56 -1.12
N THR A 78 7.63 -4.39 -0.32
CA THR A 78 8.39 -3.15 -0.24
C THR A 78 9.52 -3.04 -1.29
N GLY A 79 9.84 -4.15 -1.99
CA GLY A 79 11.04 -4.25 -2.82
C GLY A 79 12.33 -4.54 -2.04
N GLU A 80 12.25 -4.60 -0.71
CA GLU A 80 13.35 -4.97 0.21
C GLU A 80 13.18 -6.40 0.70
N ASP A 81 14.15 -6.92 1.45
CA ASP A 81 13.97 -8.15 2.21
C ASP A 81 12.85 -7.97 3.25
N THR A 82 11.93 -8.93 3.32
CA THR A 82 10.81 -8.90 4.26
C THR A 82 10.70 -10.21 5.03
N ALA A 83 10.19 -10.11 6.25
CA ALA A 83 9.81 -11.26 7.07
C ALA A 83 8.46 -11.00 7.75
N GLU A 84 7.62 -12.03 7.85
CA GLU A 84 6.33 -11.98 8.53
C GLU A 84 6.19 -13.16 9.49
N PHE A 85 5.92 -12.84 10.75
CA PHE A 85 5.59 -13.80 11.79
C PHE A 85 4.07 -13.83 11.96
N GLN A 86 3.45 -14.96 11.73
CA GLN A 86 2.04 -15.20 12.05
C GLN A 86 1.98 -15.82 13.44
N CYS A 87 1.63 -15.00 14.42
CA CYS A 87 1.56 -15.32 15.84
C CYS A 87 0.12 -15.53 16.27
N HIS A 88 -0.10 -16.06 17.48
CA HIS A 88 -1.38 -15.88 18.14
C HIS A 88 -1.60 -14.39 18.43
N GLY A 89 -2.81 -13.90 18.13
CA GLY A 89 -3.15 -12.46 18.14
C GLY A 89 -3.36 -11.87 19.53
N SER A 90 -2.55 -12.26 20.52
CA SER A 90 -2.51 -11.66 21.84
C SER A 90 -1.66 -10.37 21.80
N PRO A 91 -2.15 -9.21 22.27
CA PRO A 91 -1.35 -7.99 22.39
C PRO A 91 -0.03 -8.20 23.13
N ALA A 92 -0.03 -9.06 24.18
CA ALA A 92 1.18 -9.37 24.94
C ALA A 92 2.22 -10.13 24.10
N VAL A 93 1.79 -11.12 23.30
CA VAL A 93 2.65 -11.89 22.39
C VAL A 93 3.23 -10.97 21.32
N LEU A 94 2.39 -10.13 20.68
CA LEU A 94 2.81 -9.22 19.63
C LEU A 94 3.79 -8.16 20.15
N THR A 95 3.56 -7.63 21.36
CA THR A 95 4.48 -6.69 22.01
C THR A 95 5.83 -7.36 22.28
N ALA A 96 5.83 -8.54 22.91
CA ALA A 96 7.06 -9.27 23.21
C ALA A 96 7.85 -9.64 21.94
N GLY A 97 7.15 -10.02 20.87
CA GLY A 97 7.76 -10.28 19.56
C GLY A 97 8.41 -9.03 18.96
N LEU A 98 7.74 -7.88 19.00
CA LEU A 98 8.34 -6.61 18.54
C LEU A 98 9.57 -6.22 19.36
N GLU A 99 9.50 -6.33 20.69
CA GLU A 99 10.64 -6.05 21.57
C GLU A 99 11.85 -6.95 21.27
N ALA A 100 11.63 -8.24 20.96
CA ALA A 100 12.67 -9.16 20.55
C ALA A 100 13.34 -8.72 19.24
N LEU A 101 12.55 -8.24 18.27
CA LEU A 101 13.08 -7.73 16.99
C LEU A 101 13.84 -6.42 17.18
N PHE A 102 13.33 -5.51 18.02
CA PHE A 102 14.01 -4.23 18.33
C PHE A 102 15.34 -4.46 19.04
N ALA A 103 15.40 -5.42 19.95
CA ALA A 103 16.66 -5.81 20.61
C ALA A 103 17.70 -6.37 19.63
N ASN A 104 17.28 -6.83 18.44
CA ASN A 104 18.14 -7.36 17.38
C ASN A 104 18.38 -6.38 16.22
N GLY A 105 18.04 -5.10 16.38
CA GLY A 105 18.41 -4.04 15.45
C GLY A 105 17.28 -3.55 14.52
N ALA A 106 16.05 -4.02 14.67
CA ALA A 106 14.90 -3.39 14.04
C ALA A 106 14.45 -2.15 14.83
N ARG A 107 13.78 -1.21 14.16
CA ARG A 107 13.05 -0.12 14.82
C ARG A 107 11.56 -0.22 14.53
N GLN A 108 10.76 0.50 15.31
CA GLN A 108 9.33 0.65 15.03
C GLN A 108 9.13 1.33 13.66
N ALA A 109 8.28 0.75 12.82
CA ALA A 109 7.83 1.38 11.59
C ALA A 109 6.89 2.55 11.88
N GLY A 110 7.03 3.63 11.13
CA GLY A 110 6.07 4.74 11.13
C GLY A 110 4.76 4.37 10.42
N PRO A 111 3.69 5.15 10.60
CA PRO A 111 2.44 4.94 9.90
C PRO A 111 2.64 4.94 8.36
N GLY A 112 2.15 3.91 7.69
CA GLY A 112 2.26 3.76 6.23
C GLY A 112 3.68 3.54 5.69
N GLU A 113 4.70 3.31 6.55
CA GLU A 113 6.09 3.25 6.11
C GLU A 113 6.38 2.10 5.15
N PHE A 114 5.75 0.94 5.29
CA PHE A 114 5.90 -0.16 4.33
C PHE A 114 5.42 0.23 2.93
N THR A 115 4.26 0.88 2.81
CA THR A 115 3.73 1.38 1.54
C THR A 115 4.59 2.50 0.96
N LYS A 116 5.10 3.41 1.84
CA LYS A 116 6.05 4.45 1.41
C LYS A 116 7.33 3.85 0.82
N ARG A 117 7.88 2.80 1.43
CA ARG A 117 9.07 2.09 0.89
C ARG A 117 8.74 1.40 -0.44
N ALA A 118 7.59 0.76 -0.54
CA ALA A 118 7.12 0.17 -1.80
C ALA A 118 7.06 1.21 -2.93
N PHE A 119 6.53 2.40 -2.66
CA PHE A 119 6.53 3.51 -3.61
C PHE A 119 7.95 3.99 -3.97
N LEU A 120 8.81 4.24 -2.97
CA LEU A 120 10.19 4.71 -3.20
C LEU A 120 11.04 3.70 -3.96
N ASN A 121 10.78 2.41 -3.80
CA ASN A 121 11.45 1.31 -4.51
C ASN A 121 10.78 0.96 -5.85
N GLY A 122 9.85 1.78 -6.34
CA GLY A 122 9.22 1.59 -7.65
C GLY A 122 8.28 0.39 -7.75
N ARG A 123 7.82 -0.18 -6.60
CA ARG A 123 6.87 -1.31 -6.58
C ARG A 123 5.45 -0.88 -6.93
N MET A 124 5.13 0.38 -6.68
CA MET A 124 3.84 1.00 -6.97
C MET A 124 4.02 2.49 -7.25
N ASP A 125 3.09 3.08 -7.97
CA ASP A 125 3.01 4.53 -8.16
C ASP A 125 2.29 5.20 -6.97
N LEU A 126 2.29 6.55 -6.94
CA LEU A 126 1.69 7.32 -5.86
C LEU A 126 0.19 7.06 -5.75
N THR A 127 -0.53 6.93 -6.87
CA THR A 127 -1.98 6.70 -6.86
C THR A 127 -2.32 5.30 -6.34
N GLN A 128 -1.47 4.32 -6.60
CA GLN A 128 -1.56 2.98 -6.04
C GLN A 128 -1.28 2.98 -4.54
N ALA A 129 -0.27 3.76 -4.10
CA ALA A 129 0.05 3.89 -2.67
C ALA A 129 -1.11 4.53 -1.88
N GLU A 130 -1.76 5.55 -2.44
CA GLU A 130 -2.96 6.15 -1.85
C GLU A 130 -4.15 5.18 -1.83
N ALA A 131 -4.30 4.35 -2.88
CA ALA A 131 -5.38 3.38 -2.95
C ALA A 131 -5.27 2.26 -1.90
N VAL A 132 -4.10 2.00 -1.32
CA VAL A 132 -3.94 1.03 -0.22
C VAL A 132 -4.78 1.45 0.99
N ILE A 133 -4.67 2.72 1.42
CA ILE A 133 -5.44 3.21 2.57
C ILE A 133 -6.93 3.28 2.23
N ASP A 134 -7.27 3.66 1.00
CA ASP A 134 -8.66 3.71 0.54
C ASP A 134 -9.33 2.33 0.57
N LEU A 135 -8.56 1.27 0.26
CA LEU A 135 -9.05 -0.11 0.33
C LEU A 135 -9.23 -0.57 1.79
N ILE A 136 -8.30 -0.20 2.68
CA ILE A 136 -8.37 -0.55 4.11
C ILE A 136 -9.58 0.14 4.77
N ASP A 137 -9.85 1.40 4.42
CA ASP A 137 -10.92 2.22 4.98
C ASP A 137 -12.27 2.05 4.25
N ALA A 138 -12.36 1.16 3.26
CA ALA A 138 -13.58 0.97 2.49
C ALA A 138 -14.68 0.33 3.33
N GLU A 139 -15.80 1.03 3.50
CA GLU A 139 -16.97 0.56 4.25
C GLU A 139 -18.02 -0.15 3.35
N THR A 140 -17.87 -0.06 2.01
CA THR A 140 -18.78 -0.67 1.04
C THR A 140 -18.02 -1.48 0.00
N THR A 141 -18.68 -2.48 -0.58
CA THR A 141 -18.12 -3.30 -1.66
C THR A 141 -17.75 -2.45 -2.88
N GLU A 142 -18.54 -1.44 -3.20
CA GLU A 142 -18.29 -0.51 -4.31
C GLU A 142 -17.05 0.36 -4.05
N ALA A 143 -16.88 0.85 -2.81
CA ALA A 143 -15.68 1.61 -2.43
C ALA A 143 -14.43 0.72 -2.53
N ALA A 144 -14.50 -0.51 -2.02
CA ALA A 144 -13.41 -1.49 -2.11
C ALA A 144 -13.08 -1.82 -3.58
N ALA A 145 -14.08 -2.09 -4.42
CA ALA A 145 -13.86 -2.38 -5.84
C ALA A 145 -13.21 -1.20 -6.58
N ASN A 146 -13.59 0.03 -6.25
CA ASN A 146 -12.96 1.23 -6.81
C ASN A 146 -11.49 1.36 -6.38
N ALA A 147 -11.18 1.15 -5.10
CA ALA A 147 -9.82 1.17 -4.58
C ALA A 147 -8.94 0.06 -5.22
N VAL A 148 -9.47 -1.15 -5.40
CA VAL A 148 -8.79 -2.24 -6.12
C VAL A 148 -8.50 -1.85 -7.57
N GLY A 149 -9.44 -1.18 -8.26
CA GLY A 149 -9.22 -0.65 -9.60
C GLY A 149 -8.04 0.35 -9.66
N GLN A 150 -7.93 1.22 -8.66
CA GLN A 150 -6.82 2.18 -8.55
C GLN A 150 -5.50 1.48 -8.21
N LEU A 151 -5.50 0.52 -7.28
CA LEU A 151 -4.34 -0.35 -7.00
C LEU A 151 -3.85 -1.07 -8.26
N GLY A 152 -4.74 -1.46 -9.17
CA GLY A 152 -4.41 -2.00 -10.48
C GLY A 152 -3.84 -0.99 -11.48
N GLY A 153 -3.56 0.28 -11.09
CA GLY A 153 -2.97 1.31 -11.93
C GLY A 153 -3.93 1.93 -12.94
N ALA A 154 -5.25 1.87 -12.70
CA ALA A 154 -6.25 2.41 -13.63
C ALA A 154 -6.09 3.92 -13.88
N MET A 155 -5.67 4.68 -12.86
CA MET A 155 -5.44 6.12 -12.99
C MET A 155 -4.18 6.40 -13.81
N LEU A 156 -3.07 5.72 -13.52
CA LEU A 156 -1.81 5.86 -14.25
C LEU A 156 -2.01 5.58 -15.74
N ARG A 157 -2.70 4.48 -16.09
CA ARG A 157 -2.98 4.15 -17.50
C ARG A 157 -3.77 5.22 -18.26
N LYS A 158 -4.54 6.06 -17.57
CA LYS A 158 -5.28 7.17 -18.20
C LYS A 158 -4.44 8.45 -18.30
N ILE A 159 -3.53 8.68 -17.37
CA ILE A 159 -2.71 9.89 -17.30
C ILE A 159 -1.41 9.75 -18.09
N ALA A 160 -0.76 8.57 -18.07
CA ALA A 160 0.52 8.35 -18.72
C ALA A 160 0.53 8.75 -20.21
N PRO A 161 -0.47 8.39 -21.05
CA PRO A 161 -0.47 8.81 -22.46
C PRO A 161 -0.53 10.33 -22.64
N ILE A 162 -1.17 11.05 -21.73
CA ILE A 162 -1.24 12.52 -21.77
C ILE A 162 0.11 13.10 -21.36
N TYR A 163 0.73 12.55 -20.33
CA TYR A 163 2.06 12.96 -19.88
C TYR A 163 3.13 12.72 -20.96
N ASP A 164 3.14 11.53 -21.56
CA ASP A 164 4.07 11.16 -22.61
C ASP A 164 3.91 12.11 -23.82
N PHE A 165 2.68 12.33 -24.25
CA PHE A 165 2.38 13.30 -25.32
C PHE A 165 2.91 14.71 -25.00
N LEU A 166 2.69 15.24 -23.80
CA LEU A 166 3.19 16.56 -23.41
C LEU A 166 4.72 16.60 -23.36
N THR A 167 5.35 15.51 -22.92
CA THR A 167 6.81 15.39 -22.89
C THR A 167 7.39 15.38 -24.29
N ASP A 168 6.81 14.60 -25.22
CA ASP A 168 7.22 14.54 -26.61
C ASP A 168 7.03 15.90 -27.31
N LEU A 169 5.91 16.58 -27.03
CA LEU A 169 5.64 17.93 -27.52
C LEU A 169 6.71 18.92 -27.07
N MET A 170 7.06 18.90 -25.78
CA MET A 170 8.12 19.75 -25.23
C MET A 170 9.49 19.44 -25.84
N ALA A 171 9.81 18.17 -26.00
CA ALA A 171 11.07 17.74 -26.61
C ALA A 171 11.17 18.22 -28.07
N HIS A 172 10.09 18.05 -28.85
CA HIS A 172 10.04 18.53 -30.22
C HIS A 172 10.19 20.06 -30.30
N PHE A 173 9.48 20.81 -29.44
CA PHE A 173 9.59 22.26 -29.38
C PHE A 173 11.00 22.73 -29.08
N HIS A 174 11.69 22.12 -28.10
CA HIS A 174 13.08 22.44 -27.81
C HIS A 174 14.01 22.08 -28.95
N ALA A 175 13.83 20.93 -29.61
CA ALA A 175 14.66 20.54 -30.75
C ALA A 175 14.58 21.55 -31.88
N VAL A 176 13.39 22.03 -32.25
CA VAL A 176 13.20 23.04 -33.30
C VAL A 176 13.83 24.39 -32.93
N LEU A 177 13.80 24.76 -31.64
CA LEU A 177 14.39 26.02 -31.17
C LEU A 177 15.92 25.98 -31.09
N ASP A 178 16.47 24.87 -30.60
CA ASP A 178 17.90 24.76 -30.31
C ASP A 178 18.71 24.39 -31.55
N TYR A 179 18.08 23.78 -32.57
CA TYR A 179 18.73 23.31 -33.80
C TYR A 179 18.01 23.81 -35.07
N PRO A 180 17.94 25.15 -35.29
CA PRO A 180 17.17 25.74 -36.40
C PRO A 180 17.75 25.40 -37.79
N ASP A 181 18.98 24.94 -37.84
CA ASP A 181 19.68 24.58 -39.08
C ASP A 181 19.61 23.08 -39.40
N GLU A 182 19.00 22.28 -38.54
CA GLU A 182 18.80 20.86 -38.79
C GLU A 182 17.45 20.59 -39.49
N ASP A 183 17.38 19.51 -40.25
CA ASP A 183 16.20 19.10 -41.03
C ASP A 183 15.16 18.45 -40.11
N ILE A 184 14.68 19.24 -39.12
CA ILE A 184 13.63 18.83 -38.16
C ILE A 184 12.27 19.28 -38.70
N ASP A 185 11.28 18.41 -38.67
CA ASP A 185 9.92 18.73 -39.10
C ASP A 185 9.41 20.03 -38.46
N PRO A 186 8.90 20.99 -39.25
CA PRO A 186 8.45 22.27 -38.72
C PRO A 186 7.34 22.10 -37.68
N PHE A 187 7.36 22.96 -36.67
CA PHE A 187 6.35 22.97 -35.63
C PHE A 187 4.97 23.42 -36.18
N GLU A 188 4.09 22.48 -36.45
CA GLU A 188 2.73 22.76 -36.95
C GLU A 188 1.78 23.19 -35.83
N LEU A 189 1.68 24.49 -35.55
CA LEU A 189 0.87 25.08 -34.48
C LEU A 189 -0.58 24.60 -34.46
N GLN A 190 -1.23 24.37 -35.60
CA GLN A 190 -2.61 23.90 -35.65
C GLN A 190 -2.78 22.46 -35.14
N ASN A 191 -1.88 21.59 -35.53
CA ASN A 191 -1.89 20.19 -35.12
C ASN A 191 -1.63 20.08 -33.60
N PHE A 192 -0.67 20.81 -33.07
CA PHE A 192 -0.36 20.85 -31.66
C PHE A 192 -1.51 21.42 -30.82
N ARG A 193 -2.16 22.49 -31.30
CA ARG A 193 -3.34 23.04 -30.62
C ARG A 193 -4.45 22.01 -30.50
N GLN A 194 -4.76 21.29 -31.58
CA GLN A 194 -5.80 20.25 -31.58
C GLN A 194 -5.47 19.13 -30.60
N GLN A 195 -4.21 18.69 -30.55
CA GLN A 195 -3.76 17.64 -29.64
C GLN A 195 -3.79 18.10 -28.17
N LEU A 196 -3.42 19.35 -27.88
CA LEU A 196 -3.57 19.94 -26.54
C LEU A 196 -5.03 20.05 -26.10
N GLU A 197 -5.93 20.43 -26.99
CA GLU A 197 -7.38 20.46 -26.74
C GLU A 197 -7.89 19.06 -26.40
N GLN A 198 -7.48 18.02 -27.13
CA GLN A 198 -7.84 16.62 -26.86
C GLN A 198 -7.30 16.14 -25.50
N ALA A 199 -6.05 16.48 -25.15
CA ALA A 199 -5.48 16.18 -23.85
C ALA A 199 -6.25 16.87 -22.71
N SER A 200 -6.57 18.16 -22.90
CA SER A 200 -7.37 18.95 -21.97
C SER A 200 -8.76 18.33 -21.75
N ASP A 201 -9.47 17.98 -22.83
CA ASP A 201 -10.78 17.34 -22.77
C ASP A 201 -10.73 16.00 -22.03
N SER A 202 -9.67 15.22 -22.22
CA SER A 202 -9.47 13.95 -21.53
C SER A 202 -9.29 14.16 -20.03
N LEU A 203 -8.53 15.17 -19.61
CA LEU A 203 -8.37 15.55 -18.20
C LEU A 203 -9.69 16.07 -17.61
N PHE A 204 -10.46 16.90 -18.33
CA PHE A 204 -11.76 17.38 -17.88
C PHE A 204 -12.76 16.23 -17.70
N ARG A 205 -12.76 15.23 -18.58
CA ARG A 205 -13.61 14.02 -18.39
C ARG A 205 -13.22 13.28 -17.12
N LEU A 206 -11.93 13.09 -16.85
CA LEU A 206 -11.48 12.48 -15.60
C LEU A 206 -11.92 13.30 -14.38
N LEU A 207 -11.73 14.62 -14.42
CA LEU A 207 -12.13 15.53 -13.34
C LEU A 207 -13.64 15.50 -13.08
N SER A 208 -14.46 15.38 -14.13
CA SER A 208 -15.92 15.31 -13.99
C SER A 208 -16.40 14.09 -13.20
N THR A 209 -15.60 13.02 -13.12
CA THR A 209 -15.91 11.83 -12.32
C THR A 209 -15.61 12.01 -10.82
N TYR A 210 -14.89 13.07 -10.43
CA TYR A 210 -14.42 13.29 -9.05
C TYR A 210 -15.58 13.36 -8.04
N GLY A 211 -16.65 14.09 -8.36
CA GLY A 211 -17.81 14.22 -7.47
C GLY A 211 -18.45 12.88 -7.12
N ARG A 212 -18.59 11.99 -8.12
CA ARG A 212 -19.12 10.64 -7.93
C ARG A 212 -18.16 9.77 -7.12
N GLY A 213 -16.87 9.83 -7.42
CA GLY A 213 -15.84 9.10 -6.68
C GLY A 213 -15.79 9.52 -5.19
N LYS A 214 -15.92 10.82 -4.92
CA LYS A 214 -15.96 11.34 -3.54
C LYS A 214 -17.16 10.79 -2.75
N VAL A 215 -18.34 10.68 -3.37
CA VAL A 215 -19.53 10.10 -2.74
C VAL A 215 -19.32 8.61 -2.46
N LEU A 216 -18.76 7.87 -3.40
CA LEU A 216 -18.45 6.44 -3.22
C LEU A 216 -17.45 6.21 -2.09
N LYS A 217 -16.43 7.07 -1.96
CA LYS A 217 -15.38 6.95 -0.93
C LYS A 217 -15.84 7.42 0.45
N LYS A 218 -16.51 8.58 0.54
CA LYS A 218 -16.84 9.25 1.83
C LYS A 218 -18.28 9.05 2.28
N GLY A 219 -19.11 8.41 1.45
CA GLY A 219 -20.52 8.32 1.69
C GLY A 219 -21.23 9.68 1.63
N ILE A 220 -22.51 9.67 1.97
CA ILE A 220 -23.36 10.88 2.10
C ILE A 220 -23.70 11.04 3.57
N ARG A 221 -23.41 12.19 4.14
CA ARG A 221 -23.88 12.53 5.49
C ARG A 221 -25.35 12.94 5.41
N ALA A 222 -26.24 12.09 5.94
CA ALA A 222 -27.67 12.37 6.07
C ALA A 222 -28.02 12.69 7.52
N VAL A 223 -28.83 13.72 7.73
CA VAL A 223 -29.32 14.10 9.07
C VAL A 223 -30.83 13.93 9.08
N ILE A 224 -31.34 13.17 10.05
CA ILE A 224 -32.79 13.00 10.27
C ILE A 224 -33.23 14.00 11.32
N LEU A 225 -33.99 15.00 10.89
CA LEU A 225 -34.56 16.03 11.79
C LEU A 225 -36.04 15.73 12.06
N GLY A 226 -36.49 16.04 13.27
CA GLY A 226 -37.88 15.89 13.66
C GLY A 226 -38.11 16.09 15.16
N LYS A 227 -39.38 16.30 15.56
CA LYS A 227 -39.78 16.46 16.98
C LYS A 227 -39.35 15.25 17.83
N PRO A 228 -39.18 15.38 19.16
CA PRO A 228 -38.99 14.23 20.05
C PRO A 228 -40.10 13.19 19.83
N ASN A 229 -39.78 11.91 19.91
CA ASN A 229 -40.70 10.77 19.72
C ASN A 229 -41.35 10.64 18.33
N ALA A 230 -40.79 11.26 17.30
CA ALA A 230 -41.26 11.15 15.89
C ALA A 230 -40.74 9.86 15.18
N GLY A 231 -40.22 8.88 15.90
CA GLY A 231 -39.78 7.59 15.33
C GLY A 231 -38.45 7.64 14.59
N LYS A 232 -37.61 8.69 14.79
CA LYS A 232 -36.29 8.82 14.11
C LYS A 232 -35.36 7.62 14.38
N SER A 233 -35.25 7.21 15.62
CA SER A 233 -34.41 6.06 16.02
C SER A 233 -34.95 4.75 15.44
N SER A 234 -36.28 4.55 15.46
CA SER A 234 -36.91 3.37 14.85
C SER A 234 -36.74 3.29 13.34
N PHE A 235 -36.59 4.44 12.66
CA PHE A 235 -36.28 4.49 11.23
C PHE A 235 -34.82 4.09 10.94
N LEU A 236 -33.86 4.53 11.79
CA LEU A 236 -32.45 4.14 11.71
C LEU A 236 -32.27 2.64 12.01
N ASP A 237 -32.89 2.14 13.09
CA ASP A 237 -32.73 0.74 13.52
C ASP A 237 -33.31 -0.26 12.49
N ARG A 238 -34.32 0.10 11.73
CA ARG A 238 -34.88 -0.74 10.64
C ARG A 238 -33.98 -0.89 9.43
N LYS A 239 -32.97 -0.02 9.24
CA LYS A 239 -32.04 -0.05 8.10
C LYS A 239 -30.65 -0.60 8.45
N SER A 240 -30.35 -0.79 9.73
CA SER A 240 -29.11 -1.41 10.18
C SER A 240 -29.12 -2.95 10.19
N VAL A 241 -30.15 -3.57 9.59
CA VAL A 241 -30.25 -5.03 9.38
C VAL A 241 -30.18 -5.30 7.88
N VAL A 242 -28.98 -5.10 7.30
CA VAL A 242 -28.56 -5.70 6.00
C VAL A 242 -27.09 -6.06 6.14
#